data_5bfe2e028cc1b0edd73ccd0fef39c2f7
#
_entry.id   5bfe2e028cc1b0edd73ccd0fef39c2f7
#
_cell.length_a   1.000
_cell.length_b   1.000
_cell.length_c   1.000
_cell.angle_alpha   90.00
_cell.angle_beta   90.00
_cell.angle_gamma   90.00
#
_symmetry.space_group_name_H-M   'P 1'
#
loop_
_entity.id
_entity.type
_entity.pdbx_description
1 polymer ?
#
loop_
_entity_poly.entity_id
_entity_poly.type
_entity_poly.pdbx_seq_one_letter_code
_entity_poly.pdbx_strand_id
1 'polypeptide(L)'
;LPGVTFGSTFPKLAKMADKLAVARSYQSRNGGHTYLSVTSGGNSLKASTSAVCARILGPHDAATGMPSNCLVLPEAVQDCLKLGSNFETSALPTLTAPGSLGPNYGAFNPSGGGKAQENMQLRISPERLADRRGLLGELDKVKRRVDANRVLEGADHFNQQAFDVVTKGVASAFDLSEEDPRTLEKYDTRPLFDAR
;
A
#
# COMPACT_ATOMS: atom_id res chain seq x y z
N LEU A 1 9.87 12.04 -28.47
CA LEU A 1 10.84 12.99 -27.85
C LEU A 1 12.09 13.02 -28.71
N PRO A 2 12.53 14.18 -29.24
CA PRO A 2 13.79 14.30 -29.94
C PRO A 2 14.95 13.77 -29.09
N GLY A 3 15.80 12.92 -29.69
CA GLY A 3 16.98 12.39 -29.02
C GLY A 3 16.74 11.25 -28.02
N VAL A 4 15.52 10.68 -27.96
CA VAL A 4 15.23 9.48 -27.15
C VAL A 4 15.02 8.30 -28.07
N THR A 5 15.84 7.28 -27.90
CA THR A 5 15.72 5.99 -28.60
C THR A 5 15.33 4.92 -27.58
N PHE A 6 14.29 4.17 -27.86
CA PHE A 6 13.87 3.03 -27.05
C PHE A 6 14.44 1.73 -27.62
N GLY A 7 14.80 0.81 -26.74
CA GLY A 7 15.16 -0.55 -27.14
C GLY A 7 13.98 -1.27 -27.80
N SER A 8 14.27 -2.25 -28.64
CA SER A 8 13.26 -3.02 -29.38
C SER A 8 12.24 -3.75 -28.50
N THR A 9 12.56 -3.98 -27.24
CA THR A 9 11.70 -4.63 -26.24
C THR A 9 10.62 -3.72 -25.66
N PHE A 10 10.65 -2.41 -25.96
CA PHE A 10 9.73 -1.41 -25.39
C PHE A 10 8.83 -0.70 -26.43
N PRO A 11 8.20 -1.40 -27.39
CA PRO A 11 7.45 -0.73 -28.47
C PRO A 11 6.20 0.02 -27.94
N LYS A 12 5.56 -0.50 -26.89
CA LYS A 12 4.41 0.17 -26.26
C LYS A 12 4.82 1.44 -25.54
N LEU A 13 5.96 1.41 -24.85
CA LEU A 13 6.50 2.57 -24.12
C LEU A 13 6.94 3.67 -25.09
N ALA A 14 7.53 3.30 -26.23
CA ALA A 14 7.91 4.23 -27.28
C ALA A 14 6.71 5.03 -27.83
N LYS A 15 5.52 4.42 -27.94
CA LYS A 15 4.27 5.09 -28.34
C LYS A 15 3.76 6.12 -27.33
N MET A 16 4.23 6.04 -26.09
CA MET A 16 3.86 6.94 -25.00
C MET A 16 4.98 7.93 -24.66
N ALA A 17 5.94 8.12 -25.57
CA ALA A 17 7.12 8.95 -25.33
C ALA A 17 6.80 10.40 -24.97
N ASP A 18 5.67 10.93 -25.44
CA ASP A 18 5.13 12.25 -25.12
C ASP A 18 4.71 12.42 -23.65
N LYS A 19 4.45 11.29 -22.97
CA LYS A 19 4.03 11.23 -21.57
C LYS A 19 5.16 10.91 -20.61
N LEU A 20 6.39 10.77 -21.10
CA LEU A 20 7.53 10.31 -20.32
C LEU A 20 8.57 11.43 -20.12
N ALA A 21 9.08 11.53 -18.89
CA ALA A 21 10.28 12.28 -18.59
C ALA A 21 11.46 11.31 -18.42
N VAL A 22 12.54 11.50 -19.15
CA VAL A 22 13.72 10.62 -19.11
C VAL A 22 14.88 11.36 -18.46
N ALA A 23 15.22 10.96 -17.22
CA ALA A 23 16.39 11.46 -16.51
C ALA A 23 17.60 10.56 -16.81
N ARG A 24 18.57 11.06 -17.58
CA ARG A 24 19.79 10.31 -17.97
C ARG A 24 20.95 10.46 -17.00
N SER A 25 20.92 11.47 -16.17
CA SER A 25 22.01 11.81 -15.25
C SER A 25 21.86 11.19 -13.86
N TYR A 26 20.83 10.38 -13.65
CA TYR A 26 20.62 9.73 -12.35
C TYR A 26 21.68 8.67 -12.09
N GLN A 27 22.32 8.79 -10.93
CA GLN A 27 23.28 7.80 -10.43
C GLN A 27 22.93 7.47 -8.99
N SER A 28 22.64 6.21 -8.69
CA SER A 28 22.33 5.77 -7.32
C SER A 28 23.53 5.81 -6.37
N ARG A 29 24.75 5.83 -6.91
CA ARG A 29 26.02 5.69 -6.16
C ARG A 29 26.10 4.42 -5.29
N ASN A 30 25.20 3.49 -5.50
CA ASN A 30 25.13 2.21 -4.81
C ASN A 30 24.96 1.11 -5.84
N GLY A 31 25.98 0.26 -5.97
CA GLY A 31 25.99 -0.91 -6.87
C GLY A 31 25.38 -2.17 -6.25
N GLY A 32 24.93 -2.11 -5.01
CA GLY A 32 24.26 -3.24 -4.34
C GLY A 32 22.79 -3.37 -4.74
N HIS A 33 22.24 -4.56 -4.57
CA HIS A 33 20.82 -4.85 -4.75
C HIS A 33 20.03 -4.31 -3.55
N THR A 34 19.94 -2.98 -3.42
CA THR A 34 19.15 -2.33 -2.37
C THR A 34 18.10 -1.42 -3.00
N TYR A 35 16.86 -1.63 -2.61
CA TYR A 35 15.73 -0.83 -3.09
C TYR A 35 15.65 0.53 -2.39
N LEU A 36 16.36 0.71 -1.27
CA LEU A 36 16.34 1.96 -0.50
C LEU A 36 16.69 3.17 -1.37
N SER A 37 17.74 3.06 -2.21
CA SER A 37 18.15 4.13 -3.10
C SER A 37 17.14 4.45 -4.19
N VAL A 38 16.32 3.47 -4.60
CA VAL A 38 15.33 3.62 -5.66
C VAL A 38 14.00 4.12 -5.12
N THR A 39 13.57 3.59 -3.98
CA THR A 39 12.23 3.85 -3.44
C THR A 39 12.17 5.03 -2.48
N SER A 40 13.24 5.29 -1.73
CA SER A 40 13.30 6.38 -0.76
C SER A 40 14.39 7.40 -1.04
N GLY A 41 15.24 7.16 -2.07
CA GLY A 41 16.35 8.04 -2.40
C GLY A 41 17.40 8.19 -1.31
N GLY A 42 17.39 7.34 -0.29
CA GLY A 42 18.26 7.49 0.87
C GLY A 42 18.01 8.80 1.64
N ASN A 43 16.76 9.31 1.59
CA ASN A 43 16.39 10.56 2.23
C ASN A 43 16.59 10.53 3.76
N SER A 44 16.70 11.69 4.39
CA SER A 44 16.92 11.83 5.83
C SER A 44 15.80 11.24 6.68
N LEU A 45 14.58 11.14 6.13
CA LEU A 45 13.42 10.56 6.79
C LEU A 45 13.47 9.03 6.83
N LYS A 46 14.32 8.41 6.01
CA LYS A 46 14.34 6.95 5.81
C LYS A 46 12.96 6.39 5.43
N ALA A 47 12.13 7.22 4.81
CA ALA A 47 10.76 6.92 4.43
C ALA A 47 10.68 6.55 2.95
N SER A 48 9.85 5.57 2.60
CA SER A 48 9.55 5.24 1.22
C SER A 48 8.81 6.38 0.52
N THR A 49 8.92 6.46 -0.80
CA THR A 49 8.20 7.46 -1.60
C THR A 49 6.69 7.38 -1.36
N SER A 50 6.15 6.16 -1.26
CA SER A 50 4.72 5.95 -0.96
C SER A 50 4.31 6.47 0.41
N ALA A 51 5.15 6.31 1.43
CA ALA A 51 4.90 6.88 2.76
C ALA A 51 4.92 8.41 2.75
N VAL A 52 5.83 9.02 1.98
CA VAL A 52 5.87 10.48 1.78
C VAL A 52 4.61 10.96 1.06
N CYS A 53 4.16 10.26 0.02
CA CYS A 53 2.91 10.57 -0.66
C CYS A 53 1.71 10.48 0.29
N ALA A 54 1.62 9.43 1.10
CA ALA A 54 0.56 9.28 2.09
C ALA A 54 0.59 10.41 3.16
N ARG A 55 1.78 10.93 3.49
CA ARG A 55 1.91 12.08 4.39
C ARG A 55 1.37 13.36 3.78
N ILE A 56 1.50 13.54 2.46
CA ILE A 56 1.06 14.75 1.74
C ILE A 56 -0.43 14.68 1.41
N LEU A 57 -0.89 13.54 0.90
CA LEU A 57 -2.25 13.34 0.40
C LEU A 57 -3.25 12.92 1.50
N GLY A 58 -2.74 12.49 2.64
CA GLY A 58 -3.51 11.83 3.70
C GLY A 58 -3.30 10.32 3.69
N PRO A 59 -3.48 9.63 4.83
CA PRO A 59 -3.24 8.20 4.96
C PRO A 59 -4.31 7.34 4.24
N HIS A 60 -5.45 7.92 3.90
CA HIS A 60 -6.54 7.26 3.17
C HIS A 60 -7.37 8.28 2.38
N ASP A 61 -8.03 7.80 1.35
CA ASP A 61 -9.03 8.57 0.60
C ASP A 61 -10.29 8.76 1.45
N ALA A 62 -10.74 10.00 1.58
CA ALA A 62 -11.87 10.35 2.46
C ALA A 62 -13.21 9.79 1.94
N ALA A 63 -13.39 9.64 0.63
CA ALA A 63 -14.62 9.16 0.04
C ALA A 63 -14.73 7.64 0.08
N THR A 64 -13.66 6.95 -0.33
CA THR A 64 -13.64 5.48 -0.50
C THR A 64 -13.10 4.73 0.72
N GLY A 65 -12.37 5.40 1.61
CA GLY A 65 -11.65 4.76 2.72
C GLY A 65 -10.40 4.00 2.28
N MET A 66 -10.08 3.98 0.99
CA MET A 66 -8.92 3.28 0.45
C MET A 66 -7.63 3.88 1.03
N PRO A 67 -6.75 3.05 1.61
CA PRO A 67 -5.45 3.52 2.07
C PRO A 67 -4.63 4.12 0.93
N SER A 68 -3.99 5.27 1.16
CA SER A 68 -3.18 5.97 0.15
C SER A 68 -1.83 5.29 -0.10
N ASN A 69 -1.41 4.39 0.79
CA ASN A 69 -0.20 3.58 0.68
C ASN A 69 -0.58 2.11 0.85
N CYS A 70 -0.57 1.36 -0.24
CA CYS A 70 -0.90 -0.06 -0.25
C CYS A 70 0.28 -0.89 -0.76
N LEU A 71 0.49 -2.06 -0.15
CA LEU A 71 1.38 -3.11 -0.64
C LEU A 71 0.53 -4.30 -1.09
N VAL A 72 0.24 -4.35 -2.37
CA VAL A 72 -0.53 -5.46 -2.95
C VAL A 72 0.42 -6.56 -3.37
N LEU A 73 0.45 -7.65 -2.61
CA LEU A 73 1.19 -8.88 -2.91
C LEU A 73 0.28 -9.88 -3.61
N PRO A 74 0.82 -10.87 -4.33
CA PRO A 74 0.00 -11.88 -5.01
C PRO A 74 -1.05 -12.55 -4.11
N GLU A 75 -0.71 -12.80 -2.85
CA GLU A 75 -1.64 -13.39 -1.87
C GLU A 75 -2.88 -12.54 -1.58
N ALA A 76 -2.83 -11.24 -1.88
CA ALA A 76 -3.99 -10.34 -1.70
C ALA A 76 -5.12 -10.64 -2.67
N VAL A 77 -4.79 -11.21 -3.83
CA VAL A 77 -5.73 -11.47 -4.93
C VAL A 77 -5.89 -12.97 -5.21
N GLN A 78 -4.93 -13.79 -4.76
CA GLN A 78 -4.97 -15.24 -4.94
C GLN A 78 -4.19 -15.95 -3.82
N ASP A 79 -4.90 -16.53 -2.87
CA ASP A 79 -4.36 -17.10 -1.63
C ASP A 79 -3.29 -18.18 -1.81
N CYS A 80 -3.28 -18.89 -2.95
CA CYS A 80 -2.29 -19.91 -3.23
C CYS A 80 -0.93 -19.37 -3.68
N LEU A 81 -0.86 -18.10 -4.06
CA LEU A 81 0.37 -17.47 -4.54
C LEU A 81 1.18 -16.90 -3.37
N LYS A 82 2.07 -17.72 -2.83
CA LYS A 82 2.98 -17.30 -1.76
C LYS A 82 4.32 -16.85 -2.32
N LEU A 83 4.81 -15.72 -1.80
CA LEU A 83 6.16 -15.27 -2.12
C LEU A 83 7.19 -16.23 -1.52
N GLY A 84 8.14 -16.65 -2.35
CA GLY A 84 9.32 -17.38 -1.88
C GLY A 84 10.25 -16.50 -1.06
N SER A 85 11.10 -17.11 -0.26
CA SER A 85 12.16 -16.40 0.47
C SER A 85 13.34 -16.14 -0.47
N ASN A 86 13.54 -14.90 -0.87
CA ASN A 86 14.69 -14.44 -1.66
C ASN A 86 15.05 -13.00 -1.28
N PHE A 87 16.05 -12.41 -1.97
CA PHE A 87 16.50 -11.06 -1.64
C PHE A 87 15.44 -10.00 -1.95
N GLU A 88 14.58 -10.21 -2.95
CA GLU A 88 13.49 -9.28 -3.29
C GLU A 88 12.46 -9.24 -2.16
N THR A 89 12.05 -10.39 -1.65
CA THR A 89 11.11 -10.46 -0.53
C THR A 89 11.70 -9.88 0.76
N SER A 90 12.99 -10.03 0.98
CA SER A 90 13.67 -9.42 2.13
C SER A 90 13.70 -7.89 2.09
N ALA A 91 13.60 -7.31 0.90
CA ALA A 91 13.60 -5.86 0.70
C ALA A 91 12.22 -5.20 0.90
N LEU A 92 11.13 -5.96 0.92
CA LEU A 92 9.75 -5.44 1.05
C LEU A 92 9.56 -4.49 2.23
N PRO A 93 10.09 -4.75 3.45
CA PRO A 93 9.96 -3.81 4.56
C PRO A 93 10.57 -2.44 4.26
N THR A 94 11.66 -2.41 3.48
CA THR A 94 12.32 -1.17 3.08
C THR A 94 11.52 -0.40 2.04
N LEU A 95 10.87 -1.12 1.10
CA LEU A 95 10.04 -0.53 0.05
C LEU A 95 8.86 0.25 0.60
N THR A 96 8.36 -0.13 1.74
CA THR A 96 7.13 0.41 2.35
C THR A 96 7.37 1.10 3.68
N ALA A 97 8.65 1.22 4.09
CA ALA A 97 9.00 1.78 5.39
C ALA A 97 8.50 3.23 5.55
N PRO A 98 7.78 3.55 6.61
CA PRO A 98 7.36 4.92 6.90
C PRO A 98 8.49 5.79 7.48
N GLY A 99 9.60 5.18 7.90
CA GLY A 99 10.74 5.88 8.49
C GLY A 99 10.34 6.75 9.68
N SER A 100 10.92 7.95 9.76
CA SER A 100 10.62 8.92 10.83
C SER A 100 9.26 9.62 10.70
N LEU A 101 8.51 9.36 9.62
CA LEU A 101 7.14 9.86 9.50
C LEU A 101 6.18 9.18 10.48
N GLY A 102 6.54 8.02 10.99
CA GLY A 102 5.74 7.24 11.92
C GLY A 102 4.87 6.17 11.25
N PRO A 103 4.41 5.19 12.04
CA PRO A 103 3.73 3.99 11.53
C PRO A 103 2.43 4.28 10.77
N ASN A 104 1.76 5.39 11.03
CA ASN A 104 0.51 5.79 10.38
C ASN A 104 0.64 5.95 8.86
N TYR A 105 1.85 6.12 8.36
CA TYR A 105 2.16 6.28 6.93
C TYR A 105 2.76 5.02 6.31
N GLY A 106 2.84 3.93 7.07
CA GLY A 106 3.22 2.61 6.56
C GLY A 106 2.21 2.08 5.55
N ALA A 107 2.64 1.15 4.71
CA ALA A 107 1.75 0.54 3.74
C ALA A 107 0.71 -0.37 4.41
N PHE A 108 -0.53 -0.23 3.98
CA PHE A 108 -1.57 -1.21 4.24
C PHE A 108 -1.29 -2.46 3.39
N ASN A 109 -1.23 -3.62 4.03
CA ASN A 109 -1.01 -4.89 3.35
C ASN A 109 -2.27 -5.76 3.46
N PRO A 110 -3.07 -5.87 2.40
CA PRO A 110 -4.28 -6.69 2.39
C PRO A 110 -3.98 -8.19 2.43
N SER A 111 -2.73 -8.61 2.13
CA SER A 111 -2.31 -10.02 2.22
C SER A 111 -1.98 -10.46 3.65
N GLY A 112 -1.93 -9.54 4.60
CA GLY A 112 -1.42 -9.78 5.96
C GLY A 112 -2.18 -10.84 6.74
N GLY A 113 -1.69 -12.08 6.72
CA GLY A 113 -2.17 -13.16 7.60
C GLY A 113 -3.30 -14.03 7.06
N GLY A 114 -3.48 -14.18 5.75
CA GLY A 114 -4.32 -15.24 5.14
C GLY A 114 -5.85 -15.08 5.30
N LYS A 115 -6.30 -14.14 6.13
CA LYS A 115 -7.72 -13.82 6.36
C LYS A 115 -7.96 -12.30 6.38
N ALA A 116 -7.06 -11.52 5.79
CA ALA A 116 -7.15 -10.07 5.85
C ALA A 116 -8.44 -9.58 5.16
N GLN A 117 -8.80 -10.16 4.02
CA GLN A 117 -10.05 -9.82 3.31
C GLN A 117 -11.28 -10.17 4.14
N GLU A 118 -11.33 -11.35 4.78
CA GLU A 118 -12.42 -11.71 5.69
C GLU A 118 -12.52 -10.75 6.88
N ASN A 119 -11.39 -10.28 7.39
CA ASN A 119 -11.33 -9.34 8.51
C ASN A 119 -11.73 -7.91 8.11
N MET A 120 -11.70 -7.58 6.82
CA MET A 120 -12.20 -6.30 6.30
C MET A 120 -13.73 -6.28 6.17
N GLN A 121 -14.41 -7.43 6.26
CA GLN A 121 -15.85 -7.51 6.23
C GLN A 121 -16.47 -7.23 7.60
N LEU A 122 -17.47 -6.37 7.63
CA LEU A 122 -18.19 -6.06 8.86
C LEU A 122 -19.08 -7.23 9.28
N ARG A 123 -18.81 -7.84 10.44
CA ARG A 123 -19.56 -9.00 10.99
C ARG A 123 -20.60 -8.62 12.03
N ILE A 124 -20.75 -7.33 12.30
CA ILE A 124 -21.75 -6.77 13.22
C ILE A 124 -22.50 -5.64 12.52
N SER A 125 -23.68 -5.26 13.02
CA SER A 125 -24.40 -4.15 12.41
C SER A 125 -23.61 -2.82 12.54
N PRO A 126 -23.77 -1.88 11.60
CA PRO A 126 -23.12 -0.57 11.66
C PRO A 126 -23.44 0.19 12.96
N GLU A 127 -24.68 0.09 13.46
CA GLU A 127 -25.12 0.72 14.69
C GLU A 127 -24.33 0.18 15.90
N ARG A 128 -24.20 -1.14 15.98
CA ARG A 128 -23.44 -1.80 17.04
C ARG A 128 -21.95 -1.48 17.00
N LEU A 129 -21.41 -1.27 15.79
CA LEU A 129 -20.03 -0.81 15.64
C LEU A 129 -19.89 0.64 16.11
N ALA A 130 -20.85 1.52 15.78
CA ALA A 130 -20.88 2.91 16.22
C ALA A 130 -20.96 3.02 17.75
N ASP A 131 -21.81 2.23 18.39
CA ASP A 131 -21.94 2.17 19.86
C ASP A 131 -20.63 1.77 20.53
N ARG A 132 -19.98 0.72 20.03
CA ARG A 132 -18.67 0.28 20.53
C ARG A 132 -17.61 1.34 20.39
N ARG A 133 -17.61 2.05 19.25
CA ARG A 133 -16.68 3.15 19.00
C ARG A 133 -16.94 4.33 19.92
N GLY A 134 -18.21 4.67 20.17
CA GLY A 134 -18.61 5.70 21.12
C GLY A 134 -18.09 5.38 22.51
N LEU A 135 -18.32 4.15 22.99
CA LEU A 135 -17.83 3.68 24.28
C LEU A 135 -16.29 3.73 24.37
N LEU A 136 -15.59 3.27 23.34
CA LEU A 136 -14.14 3.36 23.30
C LEU A 136 -13.66 4.81 23.40
N GLY A 137 -14.29 5.73 22.66
CA GLY A 137 -13.98 7.16 22.73
C GLY A 137 -14.16 7.77 24.11
N GLU A 138 -15.18 7.35 24.88
CA GLU A 138 -15.35 7.80 26.26
C GLU A 138 -14.27 7.23 27.19
N LEU A 139 -13.90 5.97 27.03
CA LEU A 139 -12.79 5.36 27.77
C LEU A 139 -11.45 6.03 27.46
N ASP A 140 -11.21 6.37 26.20
CA ASP A 140 -9.98 7.04 25.76
C ASP A 140 -9.88 8.47 26.28
N LYS A 141 -10.99 9.18 26.45
CA LYS A 141 -11.00 10.50 27.11
C LYS A 141 -10.46 10.41 28.56
N VAL A 142 -10.80 9.33 29.26
CA VAL A 142 -10.30 9.09 30.61
C VAL A 142 -8.79 8.80 30.59
N LYS A 143 -8.33 7.97 29.66
CA LYS A 143 -6.91 7.65 29.48
C LYS A 143 -6.08 8.86 29.07
N ARG A 144 -6.56 9.72 28.16
CA ARG A 144 -5.85 10.93 27.69
C ARG A 144 -5.61 11.94 28.81
N ARG A 145 -6.44 11.99 29.83
CA ARG A 145 -6.19 12.83 31.01
C ARG A 145 -4.95 12.39 31.79
N VAL A 146 -4.49 11.16 31.59
CA VAL A 146 -3.33 10.56 32.25
C VAL A 146 -2.12 10.45 31.32
N ASP A 147 -2.33 10.53 29.98
CA ASP A 147 -1.27 10.34 28.98
C ASP A 147 -0.54 11.64 28.65
N ALA A 148 0.56 11.89 29.37
CA ALA A 148 1.44 13.04 29.15
C ALA A 148 2.26 12.94 27.83
N ASN A 149 2.32 11.78 27.16
CA ASN A 149 3.27 11.50 26.09
C ASN A 149 2.67 11.45 24.68
N ARG A 150 1.37 11.74 24.48
CA ARG A 150 0.67 11.73 23.17
C ARG A 150 0.77 10.42 22.37
N VAL A 151 1.07 9.31 23.02
CA VAL A 151 1.18 7.98 22.37
C VAL A 151 -0.18 7.54 21.79
N LEU A 152 -1.28 8.01 22.35
CA LEU A 152 -2.63 7.67 21.91
C LEU A 152 -3.06 8.37 20.61
N GLU A 153 -2.44 9.49 20.22
CA GLU A 153 -2.77 10.19 18.96
C GLU A 153 -2.50 9.29 17.74
N GLY A 154 -1.43 8.49 17.76
CA GLY A 154 -1.13 7.52 16.72
C GLY A 154 -2.16 6.40 16.63
N ALA A 155 -2.66 5.92 17.76
CA ALA A 155 -3.66 4.85 17.81
C ALA A 155 -5.01 5.30 17.22
N ASP A 156 -5.39 6.56 17.39
CA ASP A 156 -6.64 7.10 16.83
C ASP A 156 -6.65 7.06 15.29
N HIS A 157 -5.53 7.37 14.66
CA HIS A 157 -5.42 7.31 13.20
C HIS A 157 -5.56 5.88 12.67
N PHE A 158 -4.95 4.90 13.34
CA PHE A 158 -5.12 3.50 12.97
C PHE A 158 -6.55 3.00 13.18
N ASN A 159 -7.17 3.38 14.29
CA ASN A 159 -8.56 3.03 14.58
C ASN A 159 -9.51 3.64 13.55
N GLN A 160 -9.26 4.89 13.14
CA GLN A 160 -10.05 5.54 12.10
C GLN A 160 -9.84 4.85 10.75
N GLN A 161 -8.59 4.56 10.35
CA GLN A 161 -8.29 3.86 9.11
C GLN A 161 -8.91 2.47 9.08
N ALA A 162 -8.80 1.70 10.15
CA ALA A 162 -9.41 0.37 10.26
C ALA A 162 -10.94 0.46 10.16
N PHE A 163 -11.55 1.45 10.78
CA PHE A 163 -12.98 1.70 10.70
C PHE A 163 -13.42 2.02 9.27
N ASP A 164 -12.70 2.91 8.59
CA ASP A 164 -13.01 3.31 7.22
C ASP A 164 -12.87 2.13 6.24
N VAL A 165 -11.83 1.33 6.38
CA VAL A 165 -11.63 0.10 5.58
C VAL A 165 -12.83 -0.85 5.71
N VAL A 166 -13.31 -1.06 6.95
CA VAL A 166 -14.41 -2.00 7.22
C VAL A 166 -15.78 -1.44 6.79
N THR A 167 -15.99 -0.13 6.96
CA THR A 167 -17.33 0.48 6.74
C THR A 167 -17.55 0.99 5.32
N LYS A 168 -16.48 1.31 4.58
CA LYS A 168 -16.57 1.86 3.21
C LYS A 168 -16.41 0.83 2.11
N GLY A 169 -16.34 -0.46 2.46
CA GLY A 169 -16.32 -1.55 1.49
C GLY A 169 -14.99 -1.72 0.75
N VAL A 170 -13.87 -1.32 1.36
CA VAL A 170 -12.52 -1.49 0.77
C VAL A 170 -12.22 -2.96 0.40
N ALA A 171 -12.85 -3.91 1.10
CA ALA A 171 -12.68 -5.34 0.82
C ALA A 171 -13.05 -5.71 -0.64
N SER A 172 -14.07 -5.08 -1.22
CA SER A 172 -14.50 -5.36 -2.60
C SER A 172 -13.44 -4.98 -3.64
N ALA A 173 -12.59 -4.00 -3.33
CA ALA A 173 -11.48 -3.62 -4.23
C ALA A 173 -10.42 -4.72 -4.41
N PHE A 174 -10.44 -5.76 -3.57
CA PHE A 174 -9.54 -6.91 -3.64
C PHE A 174 -10.28 -8.20 -4.05
N ASP A 175 -11.56 -8.12 -4.35
CA ASP A 175 -12.37 -9.26 -4.80
C ASP A 175 -12.39 -9.34 -6.32
N LEU A 176 -11.54 -10.19 -6.88
CA LEU A 176 -11.45 -10.39 -8.33
C LEU A 176 -12.70 -11.05 -8.94
N SER A 177 -13.58 -11.62 -8.12
CA SER A 177 -14.83 -12.23 -8.64
C SER A 177 -15.83 -11.19 -9.15
N GLU A 178 -15.67 -9.94 -8.73
CA GLU A 178 -16.50 -8.80 -9.18
C GLU A 178 -15.94 -8.12 -10.45
N GLU A 179 -14.74 -8.50 -10.91
CA GLU A 179 -14.10 -7.89 -12.07
C GLU A 179 -14.58 -8.46 -13.40
N ASP A 180 -14.62 -7.61 -14.42
CA ASP A 180 -14.91 -8.06 -15.80
C ASP A 180 -13.85 -9.09 -16.24
N PRO A 181 -14.26 -10.28 -16.72
CA PRO A 181 -13.35 -11.32 -17.19
C PRO A 181 -12.32 -10.83 -18.23
N ARG A 182 -12.68 -9.84 -19.07
CA ARG A 182 -11.77 -9.24 -20.05
C ARG A 182 -10.67 -8.41 -19.35
N THR A 183 -10.98 -7.81 -18.20
CA THR A 183 -9.98 -7.11 -17.39
C THR A 183 -9.02 -8.11 -16.78
N LEU A 184 -9.52 -9.20 -16.21
CA LEU A 184 -8.70 -10.27 -15.64
C LEU A 184 -7.77 -10.89 -16.70
N GLU A 185 -8.28 -11.21 -17.89
CA GLU A 185 -7.49 -11.76 -19.00
C GLU A 185 -6.37 -10.80 -19.43
N LYS A 186 -6.66 -9.51 -19.47
CA LYS A 186 -5.67 -8.47 -19.86
C LYS A 186 -4.48 -8.40 -18.91
N TYR A 187 -4.69 -8.68 -17.63
CA TYR A 187 -3.67 -8.64 -16.59
C TYR A 187 -3.15 -10.01 -16.18
N ASP A 188 -3.66 -11.10 -16.79
CA ASP A 188 -3.16 -12.45 -16.56
C ASP A 188 -1.74 -12.60 -17.12
N THR A 189 -0.79 -12.77 -16.23
CA THR A 189 0.64 -12.94 -16.59
C THR A 189 1.07 -14.41 -16.61
N ARG A 190 0.22 -15.36 -16.24
CA ARG A 190 0.54 -16.81 -16.24
C ARG A 190 1.10 -17.29 -17.57
N PRO A 191 0.52 -16.92 -18.74
CA PRO A 191 1.06 -17.36 -20.03
C PRO A 191 2.50 -16.94 -20.28
N LEU A 192 3.00 -15.92 -19.57
CA LEU A 192 4.39 -15.45 -19.68
C LEU A 192 5.39 -16.36 -18.95
N PHE A 193 4.90 -17.13 -17.97
CA PHE A 193 5.71 -18.00 -17.14
C PHE A 193 5.61 -19.48 -17.54
N ASP A 194 4.48 -19.89 -18.09
CA ASP A 194 4.25 -21.29 -18.55
C ASP A 194 4.96 -21.63 -19.88
N ALA A 195 5.51 -20.62 -20.55
CA ALA A 195 6.21 -20.78 -21.83
C ALA A 195 7.72 -21.09 -21.71
N ARG A 196 8.21 -21.50 -20.53
CA ARG A 196 9.63 -21.86 -20.29
C ARG A 196 9.82 -23.31 -19.93
#